data_90648637c427679474e2caf845535788
#
_entry.id   90648637c427679474e2caf845535788
#
_cell.length_a   1.000
_cell.length_b   1.000
_cell.length_c   1.000
_cell.angle_alpha   90.00
_cell.angle_beta   90.00
_cell.angle_gamma   90.00
#
_symmetry.space_group_name_H-M   'P 1'
#
loop_
_entity.id
_entity.type
_entity.pdbx_description
1 polymer ?
#
loop_
_entity_poly.entity_id
_entity_poly.type
_entity_poly.pdbx_seq_one_letter_code
_entity_poly.pdbx_strand_id
1 'polypeptide(L)' 'MSSLHHENILEDCFEVSMESFRVNNKLTHEQLDELLSFSKGTYDAICSNAYKLFQDRCQ' A
#
# COMPACT_ATOMS: atom_id res chain seq x y z
N MET A 1 -4.84 19.16 14.03
CA MET A 1 -5.38 17.97 13.44
C MET A 1 -5.33 17.96 11.96
N SER A 2 -5.85 18.99 11.36
CA SER A 2 -5.91 19.02 9.90
C SER A 2 -4.52 19.00 9.27
N SER A 3 -3.53 19.46 9.98
CA SER A 3 -2.18 19.52 9.42
C SER A 3 -1.60 18.15 9.16
N LEU A 4 -2.18 17.10 9.73
CA LEU A 4 -1.68 15.74 9.56
C LEU A 4 -2.35 14.99 8.44
N HIS A 5 -3.24 15.64 7.73
CA HIS A 5 -4.05 14.96 6.73
C HIS A 5 -3.24 14.33 5.62
N HIS A 6 -2.20 15.02 5.14
CA HIS A 6 -1.41 14.49 4.03
C HIS A 6 -0.67 13.23 4.41
N GLU A 7 -0.09 13.23 5.59
CA GLU A 7 0.64 12.05 6.06
C GLU A 7 -0.30 10.88 6.26
N ASN A 8 -1.45 11.16 6.88
CA ASN A 8 -2.42 10.11 7.13
C ASN A 8 -2.98 9.54 5.84
N ILE A 9 -3.21 10.40 4.86
CA ILE A 9 -3.74 9.94 3.58
C ILE A 9 -2.74 9.02 2.89
N LEU A 10 -1.47 9.37 2.95
CA LEU A 10 -0.45 8.53 2.31
C LEU A 10 -0.37 7.17 2.98
N GLU A 11 -0.36 7.14 4.30
CA GLU A 11 -0.35 5.88 5.03
C GLU A 11 -1.57 5.04 4.70
N ASP A 12 -2.73 5.67 4.64
CA ASP A 12 -3.97 5.01 4.28
C ASP A 12 -3.88 4.38 2.91
N CYS A 13 -3.36 5.13 1.96
CA CYS A 13 -3.22 4.63 0.59
C CYS A 13 -2.28 3.43 0.55
N PHE A 14 -1.22 3.47 1.33
CA PHE A 14 -0.28 2.37 1.38
C PHE A 14 -0.94 1.13 1.96
N GLU A 15 -1.70 1.29 3.03
CA GLU A 15 -2.41 0.17 3.63
C GLU A 15 -3.46 -0.41 2.68
N VAL A 16 -4.21 0.45 2.01
CA VAL A 16 -5.20 -0.01 1.06
C VAL A 16 -4.53 -0.77 -0.07
N SER A 17 -3.42 -0.25 -0.57
CA SER A 17 -2.69 -0.90 -1.65
C SER A 17 -2.18 -2.27 -1.22
N MET A 18 -1.63 -2.35 -0.01
CA MET A 18 -1.13 -3.62 0.53
C MET A 18 -2.26 -4.63 0.67
N GLU A 19 -3.35 -4.18 1.24
CA GLU A 19 -4.49 -5.06 1.47
C GLU A 19 -5.10 -5.53 0.16
N SER A 20 -5.21 -4.64 -0.82
CA SER A 20 -5.70 -5.01 -2.14
C SER A 20 -4.81 -6.07 -2.78
N PHE A 21 -3.52 -5.87 -2.68
CA PHE A 21 -2.59 -6.85 -3.23
C PHE A 21 -2.75 -8.20 -2.53
N ARG A 22 -2.84 -8.16 -1.21
CA ARG A 22 -3.00 -9.38 -0.45
C ARG A 22 -4.26 -10.15 -0.84
N VAL A 23 -5.38 -9.44 -0.89
CA VAL A 23 -6.66 -10.07 -1.20
C VAL A 23 -6.68 -10.59 -2.64
N ASN A 24 -6.18 -9.78 -3.56
CA ASN A 24 -6.17 -10.16 -4.97
C ASN A 24 -5.34 -11.41 -5.24
N ASN A 25 -4.32 -11.63 -4.43
CA ASN A 25 -3.45 -12.78 -4.57
C ASN A 25 -3.77 -13.89 -3.57
N LYS A 26 -4.82 -13.71 -2.80
CA LYS A 26 -5.32 -14.72 -1.84
C LYS A 26 -4.23 -15.10 -0.85
N LEU A 27 -3.54 -14.10 -0.31
CA LEU A 27 -2.46 -14.32 0.64
C LEU A 27 -2.94 -14.04 2.05
N THR A 28 -2.34 -14.73 3.02
CA THR A 28 -2.49 -14.34 4.42
C THR A 28 -1.54 -13.18 4.69
N HIS A 29 -1.72 -12.55 5.87
CA HIS A 29 -0.81 -11.48 6.26
C HIS A 29 0.62 -12.00 6.39
N GLU A 30 0.78 -13.20 6.91
CA GLU A 30 2.10 -13.80 7.03
C GLU A 30 2.73 -14.04 5.67
N GLN A 31 1.93 -14.53 4.73
CA GLN A 31 2.42 -14.80 3.39
C GLN A 31 2.86 -13.51 2.70
N LEU A 32 2.08 -12.45 2.90
CA LEU A 32 2.46 -11.17 2.33
C LEU A 32 3.77 -10.67 2.91
N ASP A 33 3.93 -10.79 4.22
CA ASP A 33 5.17 -10.39 4.87
C ASP A 33 6.36 -11.12 4.28
N GLU A 34 6.22 -12.42 4.10
CA GLU A 34 7.30 -13.21 3.51
C GLU A 34 7.60 -12.77 2.10
N LEU A 35 6.55 -12.54 1.33
CA LEU A 35 6.73 -12.12 -0.06
C LEU A 35 7.46 -10.80 -0.15
N LEU A 36 7.13 -9.86 0.73
CA LEU A 36 7.79 -8.57 0.75
C LEU A 36 9.27 -8.70 1.10
N SER A 37 9.61 -9.67 1.93
CA SER A 37 11.01 -9.91 2.28
C SER A 37 11.80 -10.44 1.10
N PHE A 38 11.16 -11.24 0.26
CA PHE A 38 11.85 -11.89 -0.84
C PHE A 38 11.83 -11.08 -2.13
N SER A 39 10.76 -10.36 -2.36
CA SER A 39 10.55 -9.75 -3.66
C SER A 39 10.48 -8.24 -3.54
N LYS A 40 11.53 -7.60 -3.95
CA LYS A 40 11.56 -6.15 -3.99
C LYS A 40 10.56 -5.61 -5.01
N GLY A 41 10.35 -6.36 -6.08
CA GLY A 41 9.39 -5.97 -7.09
C GLY A 41 7.98 -5.88 -6.55
N THR A 42 7.62 -6.79 -5.64
CA THR A 42 6.32 -6.75 -5.00
C THR A 42 6.14 -5.49 -4.17
N TYR A 43 7.15 -5.16 -3.40
CA TYR A 43 7.12 -3.94 -2.59
C TYR A 43 6.97 -2.71 -3.48
N ASP A 44 7.74 -2.68 -4.56
CA ASP A 44 7.69 -1.55 -5.49
C ASP A 44 6.32 -1.40 -6.12
N ALA A 45 5.69 -2.52 -6.47
CA ALA A 45 4.37 -2.49 -7.05
C ALA A 45 3.34 -1.93 -6.07
N ILE A 46 3.43 -2.33 -4.81
CA ILE A 46 2.52 -1.84 -3.79
C ILE A 46 2.73 -0.34 -3.59
N CYS A 47 3.97 0.10 -3.53
CA CYS A 47 4.27 1.52 -3.37
C CYS A 47 3.76 2.33 -4.56
N SER A 48 3.93 1.81 -5.75
CA SER A 48 3.47 2.50 -6.95
C SER A 48 1.95 2.68 -6.94
N ASN A 49 1.23 1.63 -6.56
CA ASN A 49 -0.22 1.71 -6.43
C ASN A 49 -0.64 2.70 -5.34
N ALA A 50 0.06 2.66 -4.22
CA ALA A 50 -0.23 3.58 -3.13
C ALA A 50 -0.07 5.03 -3.58
N TYR A 51 0.96 5.28 -4.35
CA TYR A 51 1.23 6.62 -4.85
C TYR A 51 0.12 7.10 -5.79
N LYS A 52 -0.35 6.21 -6.64
CA LYS A 52 -1.46 6.55 -7.52
C LYS A 52 -2.72 6.88 -6.74
N LEU A 53 -3.02 6.08 -5.74
CA LEU A 53 -4.18 6.35 -4.88
C LEU A 53 -4.02 7.69 -4.17
N PHE A 54 -2.82 7.97 -3.72
CA PHE A 54 -2.54 9.23 -3.04
C PHE A 54 -2.79 10.41 -3.96
N GLN A 55 -2.30 10.32 -5.19
CA GLN A 55 -2.50 11.39 -6.17
C GLN A 55 -3.98 11.61 -6.44
N ASP A 56 -4.73 10.54 -6.58
CA ASP A 56 -6.18 10.64 -6.81
C ASP A 56 -6.87 11.37 -5.67
N ARG A 57 -6.49 11.04 -4.44
CA ARG A 57 -7.17 11.60 -3.29
C ARG A 57 -6.77 13.04 -3.02
N CYS A 58 -5.59 13.42 -3.46
CA CYS A 58 -5.10 14.77 -3.23
C CYS A 58 -5.50 15.75 -4.33
N GLN A 59 -6.21 15.27 -5.32
CA GLN A 59 -6.74 16.15 -6.32
C GLN A 59 -8.02 16.81 -5.82
#